data_7c2be30f018dfab4bd81195d5433301b
#
_entry.id   7c2be30f018dfab4bd81195d5433301b
#
_cell.length_a   1.000
_cell.length_b   1.000
_cell.length_c   1.000
_cell.angle_alpha   90.00
_cell.angle_beta   90.00
_cell.angle_gamma   90.00
#
_symmetry.space_group_name_H-M   'P 1'
#
loop_
_entity.id
_entity.type
_entity.pdbx_description
1 polymer ?
#
loop_
_entity_poly.entity_id
_entity_poly.type
_entity_poly.pdbx_seq_one_letter_code
_entity_poly.pdbx_strand_id
1 'polypeptide(L)'
;MIGTADPIIEKMRAYNGAVDPGRLARAFEFGKVAHDGQTRASGEPYFTHPVAVANILADMRLDEDSIITALLHDTVEDCDVTLETLQTEFGGDVSQLVDGVTKLSRLAIKSLPSSAQAENFRKLLMAMSEDVRVLLVKLADRTHNMRTLSFIPKPEKRMRIARETMDIYAPLAERIGLTQIQSELEDSAFEILNGDMRQSIITRLDYLTSEAKITIPTISVESIVEHN
;
A
#
# COMPACT_ATOMS: atom_id res chain seq x y z
N MET A 1 -4.41 -0.78 -21.23
CA MET A 1 -5.42 -1.86 -20.98
C MET A 1 -5.10 -2.51 -19.64
N ILE A 2 -6.08 -2.67 -18.76
CA ILE A 2 -5.94 -3.46 -17.53
C ILE A 2 -5.80 -4.91 -18.00
N GLY A 3 -4.74 -5.61 -17.58
CA GLY A 3 -4.46 -7.00 -17.96
C GLY A 3 -5.47 -8.00 -17.37
N THR A 4 -4.99 -9.19 -17.07
CA THR A 4 -5.74 -10.28 -16.41
C THR A 4 -5.22 -10.48 -14.98
N ALA A 5 -5.86 -11.36 -14.21
CA ALA A 5 -5.40 -11.78 -12.89
C ALA A 5 -4.13 -12.65 -12.92
N ASP A 6 -3.78 -13.20 -14.09
CA ASP A 6 -2.72 -14.21 -14.23
C ASP A 6 -1.38 -13.82 -13.57
N PRO A 7 -0.85 -12.59 -13.73
CA PRO A 7 0.42 -12.23 -13.08
C PRO A 7 0.38 -12.31 -11.55
N ILE A 8 -0.76 -11.95 -10.94
CA ILE A 8 -0.96 -12.04 -9.48
C ILE A 8 -1.06 -13.50 -9.06
N ILE A 9 -1.83 -14.30 -9.82
CA ILE A 9 -2.00 -15.74 -9.58
C ILE A 9 -0.65 -16.47 -9.64
N GLU A 10 0.15 -16.21 -10.66
CA GLU A 10 1.49 -16.80 -10.82
C GLU A 10 2.42 -16.42 -9.66
N LYS A 11 2.42 -15.14 -9.29
CA LYS A 11 3.19 -14.64 -8.14
C LYS A 11 2.77 -15.34 -6.85
N MET A 12 1.47 -15.49 -6.60
CA MET A 12 0.95 -16.16 -5.41
C MET A 12 1.30 -17.65 -5.39
N ARG A 13 1.19 -18.34 -6.51
CA ARG A 13 1.54 -19.77 -6.63
C ARG A 13 3.00 -20.06 -6.27
N ALA A 14 3.89 -19.10 -6.45
CA ALA A 14 5.30 -19.25 -6.10
C ALA A 14 5.53 -19.43 -4.58
N TYR A 15 4.59 -18.98 -3.74
CA TYR A 15 4.72 -19.10 -2.28
C TYR A 15 3.53 -19.77 -1.59
N ASN A 16 2.39 -19.92 -2.26
CA ASN A 16 1.19 -20.54 -1.72
C ASN A 16 0.60 -21.53 -2.74
N GLY A 17 0.85 -22.83 -2.53
CA GLY A 17 0.36 -23.88 -3.40
C GLY A 17 -1.17 -24.15 -3.31
N ALA A 18 -1.85 -23.57 -2.30
CA ALA A 18 -3.30 -23.76 -2.07
C ALA A 18 -4.17 -22.63 -2.66
N VAL A 19 -3.59 -21.72 -3.45
CA VAL A 19 -4.31 -20.62 -4.10
C VAL A 19 -5.41 -21.15 -5.03
N ASP A 20 -6.62 -20.61 -4.93
CA ASP A 20 -7.70 -20.80 -5.89
C ASP A 20 -7.64 -19.74 -7.02
N PRO A 21 -7.11 -20.09 -8.21
CA PRO A 21 -7.03 -19.14 -9.32
C PRO A 21 -8.38 -18.64 -9.80
N GLY A 22 -9.42 -19.48 -9.68
CA GLY A 22 -10.78 -19.13 -10.10
C GLY A 22 -11.38 -18.06 -9.21
N ARG A 23 -11.14 -18.13 -7.89
CA ARG A 23 -11.61 -17.14 -6.93
C ARG A 23 -10.89 -15.80 -7.12
N LEU A 24 -9.58 -15.80 -7.34
CA LEU A 24 -8.82 -14.60 -7.66
C LEU A 24 -9.22 -13.96 -8.99
N ALA A 25 -9.43 -14.77 -10.04
CA ALA A 25 -9.89 -14.27 -11.33
C ALA A 25 -11.28 -13.63 -11.22
N ARG A 26 -12.21 -14.23 -10.46
CA ARG A 26 -13.54 -13.64 -10.20
C ARG A 26 -13.42 -12.31 -9.45
N ALA A 27 -12.58 -12.23 -8.41
CA ALA A 27 -12.38 -10.99 -7.67
C ALA A 27 -11.79 -9.87 -8.54
N PHE A 28 -10.84 -10.22 -9.41
CA PHE A 28 -10.26 -9.30 -10.38
C PHE A 28 -11.30 -8.75 -11.34
N GLU A 29 -12.09 -9.61 -12.00
CA GLU A 29 -13.12 -9.16 -12.94
C GLU A 29 -14.25 -8.41 -12.22
N PHE A 30 -14.63 -8.81 -11.02
CA PHE A 30 -15.62 -8.10 -10.21
C PHE A 30 -15.15 -6.66 -9.89
N GLY A 31 -13.95 -6.49 -9.37
CA GLY A 31 -13.40 -5.16 -9.06
C GLY A 31 -13.22 -4.30 -10.32
N LYS A 32 -12.77 -4.89 -11.42
CA LYS A 32 -12.63 -4.22 -12.71
C LYS A 32 -13.97 -3.71 -13.25
N VAL A 33 -15.03 -4.52 -13.19
CA VAL A 33 -16.38 -4.12 -13.60
C VAL A 33 -16.96 -3.06 -12.67
N ALA A 34 -16.76 -3.19 -11.34
CA ALA A 34 -17.24 -2.20 -10.37
C ALA A 34 -16.65 -0.80 -10.61
N HIS A 35 -15.40 -0.71 -11.05
CA HIS A 35 -14.71 0.55 -11.35
C HIS A 35 -14.76 0.95 -12.83
N ASP A 36 -15.64 0.33 -13.64
CA ASP A 36 -15.71 0.66 -15.06
C ASP A 36 -16.04 2.15 -15.30
N GLY A 37 -15.36 2.75 -16.26
CA GLY A 37 -15.49 4.19 -16.57
C GLY A 37 -14.82 5.14 -15.57
N GLN A 38 -14.31 4.69 -14.43
CA GLN A 38 -13.59 5.53 -13.46
C GLN A 38 -12.12 5.69 -13.88
N THR A 39 -11.55 6.89 -13.65
CA THR A 39 -10.15 7.19 -13.94
C THR A 39 -9.44 7.84 -12.75
N ARG A 40 -8.14 7.59 -12.62
CA ARG A 40 -7.26 8.25 -11.66
C ARG A 40 -6.83 9.65 -12.14
N ALA A 41 -6.19 10.41 -11.26
CA ALA A 41 -5.60 11.71 -11.60
C ALA A 41 -4.52 11.60 -12.70
N SER A 42 -3.90 10.44 -12.90
CA SER A 42 -2.97 10.14 -13.99
C SER A 42 -3.65 9.95 -15.35
N GLY A 43 -4.98 9.80 -15.39
CA GLY A 43 -5.77 9.46 -16.59
C GLY A 43 -5.87 7.95 -16.84
N GLU A 44 -5.23 7.11 -16.04
CA GLU A 44 -5.34 5.66 -16.14
C GLU A 44 -6.68 5.16 -15.58
N PRO A 45 -7.18 3.98 -16.04
CA PRO A 45 -8.35 3.36 -15.44
C PRO A 45 -8.15 3.16 -13.92
N TYR A 46 -9.19 3.45 -13.13
CA TYR A 46 -9.08 3.43 -11.67
C TYR A 46 -8.58 2.08 -11.13
N PHE A 47 -9.06 0.98 -11.70
CA PHE A 47 -8.75 -0.38 -11.24
C PHE A 47 -7.25 -0.75 -11.32
N THR A 48 -6.41 0.05 -12.02
CA THR A 48 -4.95 -0.11 -11.97
C THR A 48 -4.40 0.03 -10.55
N HIS A 49 -5.08 0.83 -9.69
CA HIS A 49 -4.71 1.02 -8.30
C HIS A 49 -4.95 -0.23 -7.44
N PRO A 50 -6.16 -0.82 -7.35
CA PRO A 50 -6.38 -2.08 -6.66
C PRO A 50 -5.43 -3.20 -7.09
N VAL A 51 -5.14 -3.29 -8.40
CA VAL A 51 -4.18 -4.26 -8.92
C VAL A 51 -2.76 -4.01 -8.40
N ALA A 52 -2.33 -2.75 -8.33
CA ALA A 52 -1.02 -2.40 -7.78
C ALA A 52 -0.93 -2.70 -6.28
N VAL A 53 -1.99 -2.39 -5.51
CA VAL A 53 -2.09 -2.72 -4.07
C VAL A 53 -2.01 -4.24 -3.86
N ALA A 54 -2.75 -5.03 -4.65
CA ALA A 54 -2.71 -6.49 -4.61
C ALA A 54 -1.29 -7.03 -4.91
N ASN A 55 -0.57 -6.42 -5.86
CA ASN A 55 0.81 -6.80 -6.17
C ASN A 55 1.78 -6.50 -5.01
N ILE A 56 1.63 -5.37 -4.30
CA ILE A 56 2.44 -5.05 -3.12
C ILE A 56 2.22 -6.12 -2.04
N LEU A 57 0.97 -6.50 -1.77
CA LEU A 57 0.67 -7.53 -0.78
C LEU A 57 1.15 -8.94 -1.21
N ALA A 58 1.11 -9.25 -2.51
CA ALA A 58 1.66 -10.49 -3.04
C ALA A 58 3.19 -10.55 -2.89
N ASP A 59 3.90 -9.41 -3.06
CA ASP A 59 5.34 -9.31 -2.79
C ASP A 59 5.65 -9.54 -1.29
N MET A 60 4.73 -9.13 -0.41
CA MET A 60 4.80 -9.42 1.03
C MET A 60 4.35 -10.85 1.39
N ARG A 61 3.95 -11.66 0.41
CA ARG A 61 3.50 -13.05 0.55
C ARG A 61 2.26 -13.22 1.44
N LEU A 62 1.29 -12.30 1.33
CA LEU A 62 0.05 -12.40 2.08
C LEU A 62 -0.87 -13.50 1.51
N ASP A 63 -1.88 -13.85 2.31
CA ASP A 63 -2.88 -14.86 1.98
C ASP A 63 -3.84 -14.39 0.87
N GLU A 64 -4.62 -15.33 0.35
CA GLU A 64 -5.55 -15.10 -0.75
C GLU A 64 -6.63 -14.08 -0.39
N ASP A 65 -7.18 -14.13 0.83
CA ASP A 65 -8.22 -13.20 1.27
C ASP A 65 -7.69 -11.77 1.34
N SER A 66 -6.44 -11.57 1.74
CA SER A 66 -5.77 -10.27 1.71
C SER A 66 -5.62 -9.72 0.29
N ILE A 67 -5.26 -10.57 -0.67
CA ILE A 67 -5.11 -10.17 -2.08
C ILE A 67 -6.48 -9.84 -2.69
N ILE A 68 -7.51 -10.66 -2.43
CA ILE A 68 -8.87 -10.38 -2.85
C ILE A 68 -9.37 -9.07 -2.22
N THR A 69 -9.12 -8.87 -0.93
CA THR A 69 -9.43 -7.62 -0.25
C THR A 69 -8.77 -6.43 -0.92
N ALA A 70 -7.49 -6.53 -1.31
CA ALA A 70 -6.81 -5.46 -2.04
C ALA A 70 -7.46 -5.14 -3.39
N LEU A 71 -7.91 -6.15 -4.13
CA LEU A 71 -8.63 -5.96 -5.39
C LEU A 71 -9.99 -5.27 -5.21
N LEU A 72 -10.62 -5.39 -4.04
CA LEU A 72 -11.99 -4.98 -3.76
C LEU A 72 -12.12 -3.83 -2.74
N HIS A 73 -11.02 -3.35 -2.14
CA HIS A 73 -11.04 -2.48 -0.96
C HIS A 73 -11.78 -1.15 -1.15
N ASP A 74 -11.77 -0.60 -2.36
CA ASP A 74 -12.43 0.67 -2.68
C ASP A 74 -13.86 0.48 -3.23
N THR A 75 -14.30 -0.76 -3.51
CA THR A 75 -15.60 -1.01 -4.17
C THR A 75 -16.79 -0.58 -3.33
N VAL A 76 -16.69 -0.66 -1.99
CA VAL A 76 -17.75 -0.23 -1.06
C VAL A 76 -17.75 1.29 -0.84
N GLU A 77 -16.60 1.95 -1.00
CA GLU A 77 -16.50 3.41 -0.82
C GLU A 77 -16.84 4.16 -2.12
N ASP A 78 -16.36 3.65 -3.26
CA ASP A 78 -16.34 4.37 -4.52
C ASP A 78 -17.31 3.80 -5.59
N CYS A 79 -17.97 2.67 -5.30
CA CYS A 79 -18.91 1.99 -6.18
C CYS A 79 -20.18 1.58 -5.42
N ASP A 80 -21.25 1.22 -6.14
CA ASP A 80 -22.52 0.75 -5.57
C ASP A 80 -22.45 -0.73 -5.11
N VAL A 81 -21.36 -1.13 -4.46
CA VAL A 81 -21.15 -2.48 -3.94
C VAL A 81 -21.42 -2.50 -2.43
N THR A 82 -22.21 -3.48 -1.95
CA THR A 82 -22.49 -3.65 -0.52
C THR A 82 -21.62 -4.74 0.10
N LEU A 83 -21.45 -4.67 1.43
CA LEU A 83 -20.74 -5.71 2.18
C LEU A 83 -21.44 -7.07 2.09
N GLU A 84 -22.78 -7.10 1.99
CA GLU A 84 -23.56 -8.32 1.80
C GLU A 84 -23.26 -8.97 0.45
N THR A 85 -23.06 -8.15 -0.61
CA THR A 85 -22.63 -8.65 -1.92
C THR A 85 -21.26 -9.29 -1.82
N LEU A 86 -20.29 -8.61 -1.17
CA LEU A 86 -18.95 -9.15 -0.98
C LEU A 86 -18.96 -10.44 -0.14
N GLN A 87 -19.79 -10.50 0.88
CA GLN A 87 -19.94 -11.71 1.72
C GLN A 87 -20.49 -12.90 0.92
N THR A 88 -21.43 -12.66 0.02
CA THR A 88 -22.04 -13.69 -0.81
C THR A 88 -21.06 -14.21 -1.87
N GLU A 89 -20.32 -13.31 -2.52
CA GLU A 89 -19.44 -13.65 -3.64
C GLU A 89 -18.06 -14.18 -3.19
N PHE A 90 -17.51 -13.62 -2.09
CA PHE A 90 -16.12 -13.86 -1.67
C PHE A 90 -15.96 -14.39 -0.25
N GLY A 91 -17.04 -14.46 0.52
CA GLY A 91 -17.05 -14.99 1.89
C GLY A 91 -16.92 -13.91 2.97
N GLY A 92 -17.13 -14.35 4.22
CA GLY A 92 -17.18 -13.46 5.38
C GLY A 92 -15.85 -12.76 5.68
N ASP A 93 -14.72 -13.46 5.54
CA ASP A 93 -13.39 -12.93 5.85
C ASP A 93 -13.06 -11.73 4.94
N VAL A 94 -13.27 -11.86 3.62
CA VAL A 94 -13.06 -10.76 2.67
C VAL A 94 -13.99 -9.58 2.97
N SER A 95 -15.28 -9.84 3.23
CA SER A 95 -16.24 -8.78 3.56
C SER A 95 -15.85 -8.02 4.84
N GLN A 96 -15.38 -8.72 5.88
CA GLN A 96 -14.92 -8.12 7.14
C GLN A 96 -13.65 -7.31 6.94
N LEU A 97 -12.70 -7.82 6.15
CA LEU A 97 -11.46 -7.08 5.84
C LEU A 97 -11.76 -5.79 5.07
N VAL A 98 -12.62 -5.84 4.04
CA VAL A 98 -13.03 -4.63 3.28
C VAL A 98 -13.74 -3.63 4.19
N ASP A 99 -14.66 -4.08 5.06
CA ASP A 99 -15.32 -3.21 6.05
C ASP A 99 -14.30 -2.55 6.99
N GLY A 100 -13.30 -3.31 7.46
CA GLY A 100 -12.21 -2.81 8.28
C GLY A 100 -11.38 -1.73 7.57
N VAL A 101 -11.01 -1.95 6.32
CA VAL A 101 -10.26 -0.97 5.49
C VAL A 101 -11.08 0.29 5.28
N THR A 102 -12.36 0.16 4.93
CA THR A 102 -13.32 1.27 4.74
C THR A 102 -13.45 2.10 6.02
N LYS A 103 -13.65 1.46 7.18
CA LYS A 103 -13.73 2.15 8.48
C LYS A 103 -12.43 2.90 8.79
N LEU A 104 -11.29 2.30 8.51
CA LEU A 104 -9.98 2.89 8.74
C LEU A 104 -9.78 4.14 7.86
N SER A 105 -10.17 4.09 6.58
CA SER A 105 -10.15 5.24 5.67
C SER A 105 -10.96 6.41 6.20
N ARG A 106 -12.18 6.16 6.67
CA ARG A 106 -13.07 7.20 7.23
C ARG A 106 -12.53 7.83 8.51
N LEU A 107 -11.80 7.08 9.32
CA LEU A 107 -11.15 7.60 10.53
C LEU A 107 -9.97 8.53 10.19
N ALA A 108 -9.16 8.18 9.20
CA ALA A 108 -8.04 9.00 8.74
C ALA A 108 -8.50 10.36 8.18
N ILE A 109 -9.63 10.40 7.45
CA ILE A 109 -10.19 11.64 6.86
C ILE A 109 -10.66 12.65 7.93
N LYS A 110 -11.05 12.19 9.10
CA LYS A 110 -11.60 13.07 10.18
C LYS A 110 -10.51 13.71 11.04
N SER A 111 -9.25 13.57 10.71
CA SER A 111 -8.11 14.05 11.49
C SER A 111 -7.90 15.55 11.37
N LEU A 112 -8.11 16.28 12.44
CA LEU A 112 -7.74 17.68 12.71
C LEU A 112 -7.01 17.78 14.07
N PRO A 113 -6.45 18.92 14.48
CA PRO A 113 -5.04 19.17 14.85
C PRO A 113 -4.54 18.43 16.11
N SER A 114 -3.28 18.42 16.33
CA SER A 114 -2.35 17.85 17.35
C SER A 114 -2.88 16.95 18.51
N SER A 115 -4.05 17.20 19.12
CA SER A 115 -4.66 16.30 20.12
C SER A 115 -5.42 15.13 19.49
N ALA A 116 -5.84 15.27 18.22
CA ALA A 116 -6.54 14.24 17.47
C ALA A 116 -5.59 13.18 16.88
N GLN A 117 -4.29 13.48 16.71
CA GLN A 117 -3.31 12.50 16.21
C GLN A 117 -3.17 11.30 17.15
N ALA A 118 -3.06 11.54 18.48
CA ALA A 118 -2.97 10.47 19.46
C ALA A 118 -4.26 9.63 19.52
N GLU A 119 -5.41 10.27 19.35
CA GLU A 119 -6.69 9.57 19.35
C GLU A 119 -6.94 8.78 18.06
N ASN A 120 -6.55 9.32 16.91
CA ASN A 120 -6.60 8.60 15.63
C ASN A 120 -5.63 7.43 15.61
N PHE A 121 -4.42 7.62 16.13
CA PHE A 121 -3.47 6.54 16.30
C PHE A 121 -4.02 5.43 17.21
N ARG A 122 -4.69 5.79 18.31
CA ARG A 122 -5.36 4.82 19.19
C ARG A 122 -6.50 4.09 18.47
N LYS A 123 -7.32 4.78 17.66
CA LYS A 123 -8.39 4.16 16.86
C LYS A 123 -7.83 3.24 15.78
N LEU A 124 -6.73 3.62 15.15
CA LEU A 124 -5.97 2.76 14.24
C LEU A 124 -5.48 1.50 14.95
N LEU A 125 -4.88 1.62 16.14
CA LEU A 125 -4.45 0.48 16.95
C LEU A 125 -5.63 -0.40 17.39
N MET A 126 -6.80 0.17 17.65
CA MET A 126 -8.01 -0.60 17.99
C MET A 126 -8.57 -1.37 16.78
N ALA A 127 -8.54 -0.78 15.59
CA ALA A 127 -8.90 -1.49 14.35
C ALA A 127 -7.92 -2.64 14.04
N MET A 128 -6.63 -2.47 14.38
CA MET A 128 -5.61 -3.54 14.31
C MET A 128 -5.87 -4.71 15.27
N SER A 129 -6.60 -4.48 16.36
CA SER A 129 -6.88 -5.55 17.35
C SER A 129 -7.83 -6.62 16.83
N GLU A 130 -8.58 -6.33 15.76
CA GLU A 130 -9.50 -7.28 15.13
C GLU A 130 -8.77 -8.13 14.08
N ASP A 131 -8.05 -7.51 13.13
CA ASP A 131 -7.26 -8.22 12.13
C ASP A 131 -6.13 -7.35 11.57
N VAL A 132 -4.88 -7.77 11.74
CA VAL A 132 -3.69 -7.03 11.26
C VAL A 132 -3.68 -6.87 9.72
N ARG A 133 -4.35 -7.76 8.98
CA ARG A 133 -4.42 -7.69 7.51
C ARG A 133 -5.06 -6.40 7.02
N VAL A 134 -6.02 -5.85 7.76
CA VAL A 134 -6.64 -4.53 7.47
C VAL A 134 -5.57 -3.43 7.38
N LEU A 135 -4.63 -3.43 8.34
CA LEU A 135 -3.53 -2.46 8.33
C LEU A 135 -2.56 -2.71 7.16
N LEU A 136 -2.25 -3.98 6.87
CA LEU A 136 -1.35 -4.33 5.77
C LEU A 136 -1.92 -3.87 4.42
N VAL A 137 -3.21 -4.09 4.18
CA VAL A 137 -3.91 -3.57 2.99
C VAL A 137 -3.82 -2.05 2.95
N LYS A 138 -4.07 -1.37 4.08
CA LYS A 138 -4.05 0.10 4.13
C LYS A 138 -2.66 0.70 3.96
N LEU A 139 -1.61 0.04 4.43
CA LEU A 139 -0.22 0.45 4.18
C LEU A 139 0.17 0.26 2.72
N ALA A 140 -0.25 -0.84 2.08
CA ALA A 140 -0.03 -1.07 0.66
C ALA A 140 -0.78 -0.05 -0.21
N ASP A 141 -2.04 0.28 0.14
CA ASP A 141 -2.81 1.36 -0.48
C ASP A 141 -2.07 2.71 -0.36
N ARG A 142 -1.64 3.08 0.85
CA ARG A 142 -0.90 4.32 1.09
C ARG A 142 0.40 4.36 0.29
N THR A 143 1.14 3.27 0.23
CA THR A 143 2.38 3.16 -0.53
C THR A 143 2.12 3.43 -2.02
N HIS A 144 1.11 2.79 -2.62
CA HIS A 144 0.78 3.06 -4.02
C HIS A 144 0.27 4.49 -4.24
N ASN A 145 -0.52 5.04 -3.32
CA ASN A 145 -0.97 6.44 -3.39
C ASN A 145 0.21 7.42 -3.32
N MET A 146 1.25 7.14 -2.53
CA MET A 146 2.48 7.95 -2.50
C MET A 146 3.26 7.86 -3.81
N ARG A 147 3.41 6.68 -4.41
CA ARG A 147 4.07 6.48 -5.73
C ARG A 147 3.40 7.28 -6.85
N THR A 148 2.10 7.53 -6.74
CA THR A 148 1.29 8.24 -7.75
C THR A 148 0.90 9.67 -7.34
N LEU A 149 1.44 10.18 -6.23
CA LEU A 149 1.05 11.46 -5.63
C LEU A 149 1.34 12.66 -6.53
N SER A 150 2.37 12.58 -7.36
CA SER A 150 2.76 13.61 -8.32
C SER A 150 1.67 13.94 -9.35
N PHE A 151 0.81 12.99 -9.69
CA PHE A 151 -0.31 13.21 -10.61
C PHE A 151 -1.45 14.05 -10.01
N ILE A 152 -1.49 14.26 -8.70
CA ILE A 152 -2.50 15.12 -8.07
C ILE A 152 -2.15 16.59 -8.38
N PRO A 153 -3.04 17.34 -9.08
CA PRO A 153 -2.71 18.68 -9.54
C PRO A 153 -2.51 19.70 -8.41
N LYS A 154 -3.25 19.55 -7.28
CA LYS A 154 -3.29 20.50 -6.17
C LYS A 154 -2.12 20.29 -5.20
N PRO A 155 -1.14 21.23 -5.12
CA PRO A 155 0.01 21.10 -4.22
C PRO A 155 -0.39 20.93 -2.75
N GLU A 156 -1.42 21.66 -2.29
CA GLU A 156 -1.88 21.61 -0.90
C GLU A 156 -2.41 20.23 -0.54
N LYS A 157 -3.09 19.57 -1.51
CA LYS A 157 -3.56 18.18 -1.32
C LYS A 157 -2.38 17.21 -1.23
N ARG A 158 -1.35 17.38 -2.08
CA ARG A 158 -0.13 16.56 -2.00
C ARG A 158 0.58 16.74 -0.66
N MET A 159 0.78 17.98 -0.21
CA MET A 159 1.42 18.28 1.08
C MET A 159 0.63 17.69 2.26
N ARG A 160 -0.70 17.77 2.23
CA ARG A 160 -1.55 17.18 3.28
C ARG A 160 -1.39 15.65 3.34
N ILE A 161 -1.43 14.98 2.18
CA ILE A 161 -1.27 13.52 2.10
C ILE A 161 0.15 13.11 2.56
N ALA A 162 1.19 13.83 2.14
CA ALA A 162 2.56 13.58 2.54
C ALA A 162 2.75 13.74 4.06
N ARG A 163 2.18 14.79 4.65
CA ARG A 163 2.23 15.00 6.11
C ARG A 163 1.51 13.89 6.87
N GLU A 164 0.30 13.53 6.46
CA GLU A 164 -0.43 12.40 7.03
C GLU A 164 0.36 11.09 6.93
N THR A 165 1.05 10.88 5.82
CA THR A 165 1.92 9.71 5.61
C THR A 165 3.07 9.69 6.60
N MET A 166 3.77 10.81 6.77
CA MET A 166 4.88 10.96 7.70
C MET A 166 4.44 10.84 9.17
N ASP A 167 3.31 11.43 9.52
CA ASP A 167 2.85 11.52 10.90
C ASP A 167 2.15 10.25 11.40
N ILE A 168 1.58 9.44 10.50
CA ILE A 168 0.73 8.29 10.85
C ILE A 168 1.22 6.99 10.24
N TYR A 169 1.33 6.91 8.91
CA TYR A 169 1.52 5.62 8.22
C TYR A 169 2.97 5.11 8.31
N ALA A 170 3.97 5.97 8.21
CA ALA A 170 5.36 5.55 8.36
C ALA A 170 5.65 5.02 9.78
N PRO A 171 5.25 5.71 10.89
CA PRO A 171 5.36 5.16 12.23
C PRO A 171 4.56 3.86 12.47
N LEU A 172 3.43 3.67 11.77
CA LEU A 172 2.70 2.40 11.85
C LEU A 172 3.47 1.26 11.18
N ALA A 173 4.04 1.50 9.99
CA ALA A 173 4.87 0.53 9.29
C ALA A 173 6.11 0.14 10.13
N GLU A 174 6.75 1.11 10.79
CA GLU A 174 7.85 0.89 11.73
C GLU A 174 7.46 -0.07 12.86
N ARG A 175 6.32 0.19 13.52
CA ARG A 175 5.88 -0.60 14.69
C ARG A 175 5.57 -2.05 14.39
N ILE A 176 5.14 -2.36 13.17
CA ILE A 176 4.89 -3.74 12.74
C ILE A 176 6.10 -4.35 12.01
N GLY A 177 7.23 -3.63 11.95
CA GLY A 177 8.48 -4.12 11.40
C GLY A 177 8.55 -4.11 9.86
N LEU A 178 7.69 -3.36 9.18
CA LEU A 178 7.70 -3.22 7.71
C LEU A 178 8.68 -2.13 7.28
N THR A 179 9.97 -2.35 7.52
CA THR A 179 11.04 -1.35 7.32
C THR A 179 11.15 -0.85 5.88
N GLN A 180 10.90 -1.71 4.89
CA GLN A 180 10.91 -1.29 3.47
C GLN A 180 9.78 -0.33 3.15
N ILE A 181 8.56 -0.63 3.61
CA ILE A 181 7.40 0.25 3.44
C ILE A 181 7.61 1.55 4.23
N GLN A 182 8.09 1.48 5.47
CA GLN A 182 8.42 2.66 6.26
C GLN A 182 9.37 3.58 5.50
N SER A 183 10.53 3.06 5.07
CA SER A 183 11.55 3.87 4.37
C SER A 183 11.01 4.49 3.07
N GLU A 184 10.21 3.74 2.31
CA GLU A 184 9.60 4.25 1.08
C GLU A 184 8.58 5.36 1.37
N LEU A 185 7.74 5.19 2.39
CA LEU A 185 6.76 6.20 2.80
C LEU A 185 7.44 7.47 3.31
N GLU A 186 8.49 7.34 4.13
CA GLU A 186 9.28 8.47 4.65
C GLU A 186 9.98 9.23 3.52
N ASP A 187 10.69 8.55 2.61
CA ASP A 187 11.40 9.20 1.52
C ASP A 187 10.42 9.91 0.56
N SER A 188 9.33 9.27 0.18
CA SER A 188 8.31 9.85 -0.69
C SER A 188 7.62 11.06 -0.05
N ALA A 189 7.33 10.99 1.25
CA ALA A 189 6.73 12.10 1.97
C ALA A 189 7.73 13.25 2.16
N PHE A 190 8.99 12.95 2.48
CA PHE A 190 10.06 13.94 2.61
C PHE A 190 10.32 14.68 1.30
N GLU A 191 10.29 14.00 0.16
CA GLU A 191 10.41 14.63 -1.15
C GLU A 191 9.35 15.71 -1.40
N ILE A 192 8.10 15.46 -1.00
CA ILE A 192 7.01 16.42 -1.17
C ILE A 192 7.08 17.58 -0.14
N LEU A 193 7.47 17.26 1.10
CA LEU A 193 7.45 18.23 2.20
C LEU A 193 8.70 19.10 2.22
N ASN A 194 9.86 18.58 1.81
CA ASN A 194 11.18 19.21 1.94
C ASN A 194 12.05 18.96 0.69
N GLY A 195 11.50 19.11 -0.51
CA GLY A 195 12.16 18.75 -1.78
C GLY A 195 13.53 19.41 -1.96
N ASP A 196 13.68 20.71 -1.66
CA ASP A 196 14.96 21.43 -1.76
C ASP A 196 16.03 20.84 -0.82
N MET A 197 15.63 20.50 0.39
CA MET A 197 16.53 19.87 1.37
C MET A 197 16.94 18.48 0.92
N ARG A 198 16.00 17.66 0.44
CA ARG A 198 16.27 16.34 -0.13
C ARG A 198 17.26 16.42 -1.29
N GLN A 199 17.07 17.35 -2.22
CA GLN A 199 17.96 17.55 -3.35
C GLN A 199 19.38 17.96 -2.89
N SER A 200 19.49 18.81 -1.89
CA SER A 200 20.78 19.22 -1.31
C SER A 200 21.52 18.03 -0.66
N ILE A 201 20.78 17.16 0.04
CA ILE A 201 21.33 15.93 0.64
C ILE A 201 21.83 14.97 -0.44
N ILE A 202 21.02 14.70 -1.46
CA ILE A 202 21.39 13.81 -2.58
C ILE A 202 22.65 14.33 -3.26
N THR A 203 22.69 15.61 -3.63
CA THR A 203 23.85 16.22 -4.26
C THR A 203 25.13 16.08 -3.39
N ARG A 204 24.98 16.21 -2.06
CA ARG A 204 26.11 16.05 -1.15
C ARG A 204 26.57 14.60 -1.04
N LEU A 205 25.64 13.65 -1.00
CA LEU A 205 25.97 12.22 -0.98
C LEU A 205 26.66 11.78 -2.28
N ASP A 206 26.17 12.24 -3.43
CA ASP A 206 26.81 11.96 -4.74
C ASP A 206 28.23 12.50 -4.79
N TYR A 207 28.44 13.74 -4.31
CA TYR A 207 29.77 14.33 -4.19
C TYR A 207 30.69 13.48 -3.30
N LEU A 208 30.24 13.12 -2.10
CA LEU A 208 31.04 12.30 -1.17
C LEU A 208 31.35 10.92 -1.72
N THR A 209 30.40 10.30 -2.42
CA THR A 209 30.60 8.98 -3.05
C THR A 209 31.61 9.06 -4.19
N SER A 210 31.55 10.13 -4.99
CA SER A 210 32.48 10.32 -6.13
C SER A 210 33.91 10.66 -5.66
N GLU A 211 34.06 11.50 -4.65
CA GLU A 211 35.35 11.92 -4.10
C GLU A 211 36.04 10.82 -3.28
N ALA A 212 35.26 10.09 -2.48
CA ALA A 212 35.81 9.13 -1.52
C ALA A 212 36.32 7.83 -2.17
N LYS A 213 36.05 7.55 -3.46
CA LYS A 213 36.30 6.24 -4.09
C LYS A 213 35.86 5.07 -3.19
N ILE A 214 34.83 5.27 -2.41
CA ILE A 214 34.29 4.24 -1.53
C ILE A 214 33.52 3.27 -2.42
N THR A 215 34.22 2.27 -2.92
CA THR A 215 33.61 1.02 -3.32
C THR A 215 33.03 0.43 -2.03
N ILE A 216 31.72 0.56 -1.82
CA ILE A 216 31.04 -0.24 -0.80
C ILE A 216 31.23 -1.67 -1.26
N PRO A 217 32.00 -2.53 -0.55
CA PRO A 217 32.12 -3.92 -0.96
C PRO A 217 30.72 -4.50 -0.88
N THR A 218 30.20 -4.96 -2.02
CA THR A 218 29.02 -5.80 -2.04
C THR A 218 29.40 -7.04 -1.23
N ILE A 219 28.95 -7.14 0.00
CA ILE A 219 29.10 -8.35 0.81
C ILE A 219 28.19 -9.37 0.14
N SER A 220 28.75 -10.15 -0.79
CA SER A 220 28.08 -11.31 -1.34
C SER A 220 27.98 -12.34 -0.20
N VAL A 221 26.78 -12.85 0.02
CA VAL A 221 26.50 -13.89 1.05
C VAL A 221 27.29 -15.18 0.79
N GLU A 222 27.93 -15.33 -0.34
CA GLU A 222 28.76 -16.48 -0.73
C GLU A 222 30.08 -16.62 0.05
N SER A 223 30.56 -15.56 0.70
CA SER A 223 31.85 -15.63 1.44
C SER A 223 31.73 -16.15 2.89
N ILE A 224 30.55 -16.54 3.34
CA ILE A 224 30.32 -17.02 4.74
C ILE A 224 30.30 -18.57 4.80
N VAL A 225 30.27 -19.28 3.69
CA VAL A 225 30.05 -20.76 3.68
C VAL A 225 31.38 -21.58 3.62
N GLU A 226 32.52 -20.95 3.46
CA GLU A 226 33.80 -21.70 3.30
C GLU A 226 34.68 -21.84 4.56
N HIS A 227 34.20 -21.49 5.76
CA HIS A 227 34.96 -21.72 7.00
C HIS A 227 34.08 -22.29 8.12
N ASN A 228 33.57 -23.52 7.91
CA ASN A 228 33.23 -24.45 9.00
C ASN A 228 33.37 -25.90 8.52
#